data_5c9e9130c2bb6665071a6e2612d4db99
#
_entry.id   5c9e9130c2bb6665071a6e2612d4db99
#
_cell.length_a   1.000
_cell.length_b   1.000
_cell.length_c   1.000
_cell.angle_alpha   90.00
_cell.angle_beta   90.00
_cell.angle_gamma   90.00
#
_symmetry.space_group_name_H-M   'P 1'
#
loop_
_entity.id
_entity.type
_entity.pdbx_description
1 polymer ?
#
loop_
_entity_poly.entity_id
_entity_poly.type
_entity_poly.pdbx_seq_one_letter_code
_entity_poly.pdbx_strand_id
1 'polypeptide(L)'
;MKKMLLALILVVALLLSATAFAEVGGKLVIWEHTTQFEEAGKAVIAAFQEKYPDVEIDFQVKTSDQFYNLLATAFQAGEAPDLFWTNGTLTTNMPAYVEQGLLMDLTDIVDFSLFSDTTMKISTVNGRVYSSPTVEVGGRACFYNKDIFEELGLSIPTTFDEFEAMLPVIADAGYIPISFGAMDPWCCLFFYEPVLAGMSLEYTEEYLAGEKMALNDPRCVAAMEKMVEWGDKGYYGVGYTGVDGSGSVLAFSQGKAAMTIDGTWNIATITNNNPDLNYGAFQIPTADGTIPFVGTASNGWSINANTQNPDTAIAFLNFFASLEGQTIWINTLDSIPCVSEIVSANPVVNDISHFDVMTESWYNIMVAQAAEGEAPGQVWEEDQTKVFSKGLTVQEFLDDLQSMEA
;
A
#
# COMPACT_ATOMS: atom_id res chain seq x y z
N MET A 1 56.58 -25.24 -33.03
CA MET A 1 56.52 -25.27 -31.56
C MET A 1 56.10 -23.95 -30.94
N LYS A 2 56.76 -22.80 -31.21
CA LYS A 2 56.35 -21.48 -30.62
C LYS A 2 54.93 -21.04 -30.95
N LYS A 3 54.42 -21.30 -32.16
CA LYS A 3 53.02 -20.95 -32.58
C LYS A 3 51.94 -21.83 -31.93
N MET A 4 52.26 -23.08 -31.63
CA MET A 4 51.35 -23.98 -30.88
C MET A 4 51.32 -23.64 -29.40
N LEU A 5 52.44 -23.19 -28.82
CA LEU A 5 52.50 -22.77 -27.43
C LEU A 5 51.69 -21.48 -27.22
N LEU A 6 51.76 -20.53 -28.19
CA LEU A 6 50.95 -19.28 -28.12
C LEU A 6 49.46 -19.55 -28.26
N ALA A 7 49.07 -20.51 -29.14
CA ALA A 7 47.65 -20.90 -29.27
C ALA A 7 47.10 -21.59 -28.01
N LEU A 8 47.94 -22.40 -27.33
CA LEU A 8 47.55 -23.05 -26.07
C LEU A 8 47.40 -22.05 -24.92
N ILE A 9 48.27 -21.03 -24.85
CA ILE A 9 48.18 -19.96 -23.85
C ILE A 9 46.93 -19.07 -24.10
N LEU A 10 46.57 -18.82 -25.37
CA LEU A 10 45.36 -18.06 -25.70
C LEU A 10 44.06 -18.82 -25.36
N VAL A 11 44.08 -20.17 -25.59
CA VAL A 11 42.91 -21.04 -25.23
C VAL A 11 42.77 -21.15 -23.71
N VAL A 12 43.88 -21.24 -22.97
CA VAL A 12 43.88 -21.25 -21.49
C VAL A 12 43.48 -19.88 -20.92
N ALA A 13 43.88 -18.77 -21.56
CA ALA A 13 43.44 -17.43 -21.16
C ALA A 13 41.97 -17.19 -21.49
N LEU A 14 41.42 -17.76 -22.55
CA LEU A 14 39.99 -17.72 -22.89
C LEU A 14 39.13 -18.60 -21.96
N LEU A 15 39.71 -19.68 -21.39
CA LEU A 15 39.04 -20.54 -20.41
C LEU A 15 39.13 -19.96 -18.98
N LEU A 16 40.03 -19.04 -18.72
CA LEU A 16 40.16 -18.35 -17.42
C LEU A 16 39.35 -17.03 -17.34
N SER A 17 38.76 -16.60 -18.44
CA SER A 17 37.78 -15.51 -18.45
C SER A 17 36.32 -16.01 -18.38
N ALA A 18 36.09 -17.24 -17.92
CA ALA A 18 34.81 -17.54 -17.29
C ALA A 18 34.74 -16.65 -16.05
N THR A 19 34.05 -15.53 -16.18
CA THR A 19 33.56 -14.77 -15.02
C THR A 19 32.99 -15.83 -14.09
N ALA A 20 33.64 -16.01 -12.94
CA ALA A 20 33.04 -16.75 -11.84
C ALA A 20 31.77 -15.94 -11.51
N PHE A 21 30.66 -16.29 -12.12
CA PHE A 21 29.38 -15.99 -11.51
C PHE A 21 29.46 -16.67 -10.14
N ALA A 22 29.45 -15.89 -9.09
CA ALA A 22 29.36 -16.45 -7.77
C ALA A 22 28.21 -17.46 -7.75
N GLU A 23 28.46 -18.62 -7.19
CA GLU A 23 27.49 -19.71 -7.17
C GLU A 23 26.34 -19.26 -6.27
N VAL A 24 25.15 -19.03 -6.86
CA VAL A 24 23.94 -18.66 -6.10
C VAL A 24 23.55 -19.90 -5.30
N GLY A 25 23.73 -19.83 -3.99
CA GLY A 25 23.51 -20.96 -3.08
C GLY A 25 23.65 -20.52 -1.61
N GLY A 26 23.54 -21.48 -0.71
CA GLY A 26 23.66 -21.23 0.73
C GLY A 26 22.33 -20.85 1.40
N LYS A 27 22.41 -20.20 2.56
CA LYS A 27 21.23 -19.89 3.36
C LYS A 27 21.00 -18.39 3.42
N LEU A 28 19.75 -17.97 3.19
CA LEU A 28 19.25 -16.61 3.46
C LEU A 28 18.28 -16.63 4.62
N VAL A 29 18.34 -15.59 5.46
CA VAL A 29 17.34 -15.27 6.47
C VAL A 29 16.60 -14.02 6.00
N ILE A 30 15.27 -14.11 5.87
CA ILE A 30 14.42 -12.99 5.43
C ILE A 30 13.41 -12.68 6.52
N TRP A 31 13.35 -11.42 6.94
CA TRP A 31 12.32 -10.95 7.88
C TRP A 31 11.27 -10.11 7.18
N GLU A 32 10.02 -10.53 7.37
CA GLU A 32 8.81 -9.81 6.96
C GLU A 32 8.12 -9.20 8.19
N HIS A 33 7.52 -8.02 8.05
CA HIS A 33 6.95 -7.27 9.17
C HIS A 33 5.44 -7.50 9.37
N THR A 34 4.75 -8.15 8.44
CA THR A 34 3.31 -8.38 8.52
C THR A 34 2.90 -9.75 8.02
N THR A 35 1.90 -10.34 8.66
CA THR A 35 1.31 -11.62 8.24
C THR A 35 0.55 -11.49 6.91
N GLN A 36 0.14 -10.28 6.51
CA GLN A 36 -0.53 -10.02 5.23
C GLN A 36 0.31 -10.50 4.03
N PHE A 37 1.63 -10.33 4.09
CA PHE A 37 2.54 -10.69 3.00
C PHE A 37 3.12 -12.10 3.11
N GLU A 38 2.75 -12.87 4.14
CA GLU A 38 3.35 -14.18 4.41
C GLU A 38 3.17 -15.15 3.25
N GLU A 39 1.96 -15.28 2.72
CA GLU A 39 1.67 -16.24 1.64
C GLU A 39 2.31 -15.81 0.30
N ALA A 40 2.31 -14.51 0.00
CA ALA A 40 2.98 -13.98 -1.19
C ALA A 40 4.51 -14.16 -1.10
N GLY A 41 5.10 -13.89 0.06
CA GLY A 41 6.51 -14.15 0.32
C GLY A 41 6.88 -15.63 0.12
N LYS A 42 6.09 -16.54 0.68
CA LYS A 42 6.29 -17.99 0.49
C LYS A 42 6.17 -18.41 -0.98
N ALA A 43 5.22 -17.87 -1.72
CA ALA A 43 5.03 -18.19 -3.14
C ALA A 43 6.24 -17.74 -4.00
N VAL A 44 6.72 -16.51 -3.78
CA VAL A 44 7.92 -15.98 -4.46
C VAL A 44 9.16 -16.81 -4.09
N ILE A 45 9.34 -17.16 -2.81
CA ILE A 45 10.45 -17.98 -2.33
C ILE A 45 10.43 -19.36 -3.00
N ALA A 46 9.27 -20.02 -3.06
CA ALA A 46 9.14 -21.33 -3.70
C ALA A 46 9.54 -21.26 -5.18
N ALA A 47 9.07 -20.26 -5.92
CA ALA A 47 9.44 -20.09 -7.32
C ALA A 47 10.94 -19.75 -7.51
N PHE A 48 11.53 -18.98 -6.61
CA PHE A 48 12.97 -18.74 -6.61
C PHE A 48 13.77 -20.02 -6.38
N GLN A 49 13.38 -20.84 -5.41
CA GLN A 49 14.04 -22.11 -5.09
C GLN A 49 13.88 -23.18 -6.19
N GLU A 50 12.84 -23.10 -7.02
CA GLU A 50 12.76 -23.95 -8.24
C GLU A 50 13.89 -23.63 -9.22
N LYS A 51 14.32 -22.37 -9.31
CA LYS A 51 15.44 -21.93 -10.17
C LYS A 51 16.80 -22.13 -9.51
N TYR A 52 16.86 -22.01 -8.19
CA TYR A 52 18.09 -22.10 -7.39
C TYR A 52 17.91 -23.12 -6.25
N PRO A 53 17.90 -24.43 -6.58
CA PRO A 53 17.57 -25.49 -5.62
C PRO A 53 18.60 -25.65 -4.48
N ASP A 54 19.80 -25.08 -4.63
CA ASP A 54 20.85 -25.10 -3.61
C ASP A 54 20.73 -23.94 -2.61
N VAL A 55 19.67 -23.10 -2.71
CA VAL A 55 19.38 -22.01 -1.77
C VAL A 55 18.38 -22.46 -0.71
N GLU A 56 18.75 -22.36 0.55
CA GLU A 56 17.84 -22.49 1.69
C GLU A 56 17.38 -21.09 2.12
N ILE A 57 16.07 -20.89 2.30
CA ILE A 57 15.51 -19.61 2.79
C ILE A 57 14.74 -19.85 4.09
N ASP A 58 15.18 -19.15 5.15
CA ASP A 58 14.50 -19.06 6.44
C ASP A 58 13.66 -17.78 6.45
N PHE A 59 12.39 -17.90 6.07
CA PHE A 59 11.47 -16.78 6.00
C PHE A 59 10.70 -16.65 7.32
N GLN A 60 10.84 -15.52 7.98
CA GLN A 60 10.28 -15.28 9.30
C GLN A 60 9.40 -14.04 9.29
N VAL A 61 8.12 -14.21 9.63
CA VAL A 61 7.20 -13.10 9.83
C VAL A 61 7.29 -12.65 11.29
N LYS A 62 7.48 -11.35 11.50
CA LYS A 62 7.49 -10.70 12.82
C LYS A 62 6.26 -9.80 12.92
N THR A 63 5.72 -9.63 14.12
CA THR A 63 4.59 -8.71 14.31
C THR A 63 5.04 -7.26 14.17
N SER A 64 4.24 -6.44 13.50
CA SER A 64 4.56 -5.06 13.13
C SER A 64 4.98 -4.18 14.32
N ASP A 65 4.28 -4.27 15.44
CA ASP A 65 4.49 -3.40 16.63
C ASP A 65 5.90 -3.52 17.25
N GLN A 66 6.57 -4.66 17.05
CA GLN A 66 7.89 -4.93 17.61
C GLN A 66 8.98 -5.09 16.57
N PHE A 67 8.63 -5.11 15.29
CA PHE A 67 9.53 -5.43 14.20
C PHE A 67 10.82 -4.58 14.22
N TYR A 68 10.68 -3.26 14.25
CA TYR A 68 11.84 -2.37 14.22
C TYR A 68 12.72 -2.43 15.47
N ASN A 69 12.11 -2.68 16.63
CA ASN A 69 12.84 -2.88 17.89
C ASN A 69 13.66 -4.19 17.86
N LEU A 70 13.08 -5.26 17.31
CA LEU A 70 13.76 -6.54 17.13
C LEU A 70 14.90 -6.40 16.11
N LEU A 71 14.65 -5.71 15.01
CA LEU A 71 15.63 -5.47 13.96
C LEU A 71 16.83 -4.64 14.47
N ALA A 72 16.57 -3.56 15.21
CA ALA A 72 17.62 -2.75 15.83
C ALA A 72 18.47 -3.57 16.81
N THR A 73 17.83 -4.43 17.62
CA THR A 73 18.53 -5.33 18.53
C THR A 73 19.39 -6.34 17.77
N ALA A 74 18.88 -6.92 16.68
CA ALA A 74 19.61 -7.88 15.86
C ALA A 74 20.83 -7.22 15.18
N PHE A 75 20.71 -5.98 14.71
CA PHE A 75 21.84 -5.22 14.19
C PHE A 75 22.92 -4.99 15.24
N GLN A 76 22.54 -4.62 16.46
CA GLN A 76 23.50 -4.41 17.56
C GLN A 76 24.21 -5.71 17.96
N ALA A 77 23.52 -6.85 17.86
CA ALA A 77 24.09 -8.17 18.15
C ALA A 77 24.94 -8.74 16.99
N GLY A 78 24.88 -8.16 15.78
CA GLY A 78 25.48 -8.75 14.58
C GLY A 78 24.73 -9.98 14.06
N GLU A 79 23.45 -10.12 14.39
CA GLU A 79 22.56 -11.24 14.04
C GLU A 79 21.39 -10.80 13.17
N ALA A 80 21.51 -9.63 12.52
CA ALA A 80 20.47 -9.13 11.62
C ALA A 80 20.30 -10.07 10.41
N PRO A 81 19.04 -10.20 9.88
CA PRO A 81 18.77 -11.04 8.72
C PRO A 81 19.50 -10.55 7.46
N ASP A 82 19.59 -11.39 6.44
CA ASP A 82 20.17 -11.03 5.15
C ASP A 82 19.30 -10.03 4.38
N LEU A 83 17.98 -10.26 4.40
CA LEU A 83 16.98 -9.33 3.88
C LEU A 83 15.93 -9.03 4.94
N PHE A 84 15.43 -7.83 4.91
CA PHE A 84 14.36 -7.43 5.82
C PHE A 84 13.50 -6.33 5.21
N TRP A 85 12.24 -6.34 5.60
CA TRP A 85 11.31 -5.32 5.17
C TRP A 85 11.68 -3.94 5.71
N THR A 86 11.50 -2.93 4.87
CA THR A 86 11.51 -1.53 5.29
C THR A 86 10.26 -0.85 4.73
N ASN A 87 9.76 0.17 5.39
CA ASN A 87 8.67 0.98 4.82
C ASN A 87 9.20 2.11 3.91
N GLY A 88 10.42 1.94 3.38
CA GLY A 88 11.03 2.91 2.52
C GLY A 88 11.17 4.30 3.17
N THR A 89 11.00 5.32 2.35
CA THR A 89 11.01 6.72 2.81
C THR A 89 9.69 7.16 3.45
N LEU A 90 8.68 6.29 3.53
CA LEU A 90 7.44 6.55 4.27
C LEU A 90 7.64 6.57 5.79
N THR A 91 8.77 6.06 6.26
CA THR A 91 9.17 6.12 7.68
C THR A 91 10.61 6.62 7.80
N THR A 92 10.99 7.04 8.99
CA THR A 92 12.36 7.47 9.31
C THR A 92 13.36 6.32 9.40
N ASN A 93 12.89 5.07 9.45
CA ASN A 93 13.75 3.91 9.69
C ASN A 93 14.73 3.64 8.54
N MET A 94 14.25 3.55 7.30
CA MET A 94 15.14 3.27 6.16
C MET A 94 16.19 4.37 5.96
N PRO A 95 15.86 5.67 5.95
CA PRO A 95 16.87 6.74 5.90
C PRO A 95 17.90 6.64 7.01
N ALA A 96 17.48 6.36 8.24
CA ALA A 96 18.40 6.20 9.37
C ALA A 96 19.34 4.99 9.22
N TYR A 97 18.85 3.88 8.65
CA TYR A 97 19.70 2.71 8.35
C TYR A 97 20.71 3.00 7.24
N VAL A 98 20.32 3.80 6.23
CA VAL A 98 21.24 4.27 5.18
C VAL A 98 22.36 5.11 5.78
N GLU A 99 22.04 6.08 6.63
CA GLU A 99 23.02 6.92 7.32
C GLU A 99 24.01 6.12 8.19
N GLN A 100 23.54 5.02 8.78
CA GLN A 100 24.36 4.10 9.58
C GLN A 100 25.14 3.09 8.72
N GLY A 101 24.97 3.06 7.39
CA GLY A 101 25.63 2.11 6.49
C GLY A 101 25.17 0.66 6.67
N LEU A 102 23.94 0.44 7.14
CA LEU A 102 23.38 -0.89 7.38
C LEU A 102 22.73 -1.50 6.15
N LEU A 103 22.40 -0.69 5.12
CA LEU A 103 21.75 -1.14 3.89
C LEU A 103 22.74 -1.19 2.74
N MET A 104 22.60 -2.23 1.92
CA MET A 104 23.34 -2.36 0.66
C MET A 104 22.76 -1.38 -0.38
N ASP A 105 23.63 -0.68 -1.08
CA ASP A 105 23.27 0.15 -2.22
C ASP A 105 22.96 -0.74 -3.43
N LEU A 106 21.73 -0.67 -3.91
CA LEU A 106 21.20 -1.53 -4.96
C LEU A 106 21.20 -0.88 -6.35
N THR A 107 21.56 0.39 -6.46
CA THR A 107 21.37 1.27 -7.63
C THR A 107 21.87 0.63 -8.95
N ASP A 108 23.04 0.00 -8.91
CA ASP A 108 23.71 -0.52 -10.11
C ASP A 108 23.77 -2.07 -10.13
N ILE A 109 23.12 -2.74 -9.17
CA ILE A 109 23.26 -4.19 -8.95
C ILE A 109 21.94 -4.96 -9.03
N VAL A 110 20.80 -4.28 -8.91
CA VAL A 110 19.46 -4.85 -9.11
C VAL A 110 18.77 -4.14 -10.27
N ASP A 111 18.13 -4.92 -11.14
CA ASP A 111 17.38 -4.39 -12.28
C ASP A 111 15.97 -3.95 -11.86
N PHE A 112 15.76 -2.65 -11.76
CA PHE A 112 14.47 -2.04 -11.45
C PHE A 112 13.79 -1.41 -12.67
N SER A 113 14.19 -1.76 -13.88
CA SER A 113 13.70 -1.14 -15.12
C SER A 113 12.20 -1.31 -15.38
N LEU A 114 11.54 -2.25 -14.68
CA LEU A 114 10.10 -2.45 -14.75
C LEU A 114 9.29 -1.40 -13.96
N PHE A 115 9.94 -0.67 -13.04
CA PHE A 115 9.25 0.26 -12.15
C PHE A 115 9.37 1.68 -12.64
N SER A 116 8.30 2.47 -12.47
CA SER A 116 8.31 3.89 -12.79
C SER A 116 9.18 4.69 -11.83
N ASP A 117 9.67 5.86 -12.27
CA ASP A 117 10.41 6.78 -11.40
C ASP A 117 9.60 7.16 -10.15
N THR A 118 8.28 7.27 -10.27
CA THR A 118 7.38 7.56 -9.15
C THR A 118 7.38 6.44 -8.13
N THR A 119 7.29 5.18 -8.58
CA THR A 119 7.35 4.01 -7.71
C THR A 119 8.70 3.90 -7.02
N MET A 120 9.79 4.24 -7.72
CA MET A 120 11.15 4.15 -7.18
C MET A 120 11.48 5.21 -6.12
N LYS A 121 10.70 6.30 -6.02
CA LYS A 121 10.94 7.36 -5.01
C LYS A 121 10.95 6.81 -3.59
N ILE A 122 10.03 5.90 -3.27
CA ILE A 122 9.88 5.32 -1.93
C ILE A 122 11.10 4.47 -1.51
N SER A 123 11.84 3.94 -2.49
CA SER A 123 13.03 3.08 -2.31
C SER A 123 14.34 3.85 -2.38
N THR A 124 14.29 5.18 -2.63
CA THR A 124 15.44 6.00 -2.96
C THR A 124 15.77 7.00 -1.85
N VAL A 125 17.02 6.97 -1.37
CA VAL A 125 17.58 7.94 -0.40
C VAL A 125 18.80 8.58 -1.03
N ASN A 126 18.85 9.91 -1.05
CA ASN A 126 19.98 10.68 -1.62
C ASN A 126 20.34 10.27 -3.06
N GLY A 127 19.35 9.92 -3.88
CA GLY A 127 19.53 9.53 -5.28
C GLY A 127 20.05 8.11 -5.49
N ARG A 128 20.07 7.27 -4.45
CA ARG A 128 20.49 5.86 -4.52
C ARG A 128 19.39 4.93 -3.98
N VAL A 129 19.26 3.75 -4.56
CA VAL A 129 18.23 2.77 -4.22
C VAL A 129 18.71 1.83 -3.13
N TYR A 130 17.89 1.62 -2.09
CA TYR A 130 18.25 0.80 -0.93
C TYR A 130 17.22 -0.30 -0.60
N SER A 131 16.12 -0.36 -1.31
CA SER A 131 15.15 -1.44 -1.18
C SER A 131 14.52 -1.75 -2.53
N SER A 132 13.92 -2.92 -2.69
CA SER A 132 12.97 -3.15 -3.77
C SER A 132 11.72 -2.29 -3.49
N PRO A 133 11.17 -1.57 -4.47
CA PRO A 133 9.79 -1.15 -4.33
C PRO A 133 8.95 -2.41 -4.20
N THR A 134 7.92 -2.39 -3.38
CA THR A 134 6.91 -3.40 -3.54
C THR A 134 6.12 -3.10 -4.77
N VAL A 135 5.48 -3.99 -5.05
CA VAL A 135 4.76 -4.51 -6.06
C VAL A 135 3.31 -4.09 -6.05
N GLU A 136 2.82 -3.69 -4.90
CA GLU A 136 1.43 -3.31 -4.76
C GLU A 136 1.28 -1.81 -4.56
N VAL A 137 0.22 -1.30 -5.13
CA VAL A 137 -0.33 -0.02 -4.74
C VAL A 137 -1.42 -0.30 -3.71
N GLY A 138 -1.11 -0.07 -2.45
CA GLY A 138 -2.10 -0.04 -1.39
C GLY A 138 -2.90 1.25 -1.47
N GLY A 139 -4.22 1.17 -1.53
CA GLY A 139 -5.04 2.37 -1.64
C GLY A 139 -6.47 2.17 -1.19
N ARG A 140 -7.31 3.15 -1.49
CA ARG A 140 -8.72 3.17 -1.13
C ARG A 140 -9.56 2.88 -2.36
N ALA A 141 -10.70 2.20 -2.14
CA ALA A 141 -11.67 1.95 -3.19
C ALA A 141 -13.10 1.94 -2.63
N CYS A 142 -14.03 2.28 -3.46
CA CYS A 142 -15.46 2.04 -3.22
C CYS A 142 -15.84 0.70 -3.81
N PHE A 143 -16.03 -0.30 -2.95
CA PHE A 143 -16.57 -1.61 -3.35
C PHE A 143 -18.09 -1.52 -3.46
N TYR A 144 -18.68 -2.11 -4.50
CA TYR A 144 -20.12 -2.06 -4.75
C TYR A 144 -20.71 -3.42 -5.12
N ASN A 145 -21.92 -3.66 -4.71
CA ASN A 145 -22.72 -4.85 -5.05
C ASN A 145 -23.35 -4.67 -6.43
N LYS A 146 -22.87 -5.44 -7.43
CA LYS A 146 -23.35 -5.37 -8.82
C LYS A 146 -24.83 -5.72 -8.96
N ASP A 147 -25.32 -6.66 -8.16
CA ASP A 147 -26.72 -7.09 -8.23
C ASP A 147 -27.68 -5.99 -7.72
N ILE A 148 -27.31 -5.28 -6.65
CA ILE A 148 -28.09 -4.12 -6.16
C ILE A 148 -28.06 -2.99 -7.19
N PHE A 149 -26.90 -2.71 -7.78
CA PHE A 149 -26.79 -1.68 -8.83
C PHE A 149 -27.64 -2.02 -10.05
N GLU A 150 -27.62 -3.27 -10.50
CA GLU A 150 -28.46 -3.75 -11.61
C GLU A 150 -29.96 -3.67 -11.26
N GLU A 151 -30.35 -4.10 -10.06
CA GLU A 151 -31.77 -4.02 -9.60
C GLU A 151 -32.31 -2.58 -9.61
N LEU A 152 -31.44 -1.62 -9.19
CA LEU A 152 -31.83 -0.21 -9.08
C LEU A 152 -31.56 0.60 -10.36
N GLY A 153 -30.99 -0.03 -11.40
CA GLY A 153 -30.61 0.64 -12.64
C GLY A 153 -29.53 1.67 -12.49
N LEU A 154 -28.63 1.49 -11.49
CA LEU A 154 -27.49 2.35 -11.25
C LEU A 154 -26.32 1.98 -12.14
N SER A 155 -25.51 2.99 -12.48
CA SER A 155 -24.24 2.82 -13.17
C SER A 155 -23.09 3.31 -12.29
N ILE A 156 -21.85 2.92 -12.60
CA ILE A 156 -20.66 3.50 -11.96
C ILE A 156 -20.68 5.02 -12.19
N PRO A 157 -20.53 5.84 -11.13
CA PRO A 157 -20.58 7.29 -11.25
C PRO A 157 -19.38 7.80 -12.03
N THR A 158 -19.58 8.81 -12.85
CA THR A 158 -18.54 9.49 -13.61
C THR A 158 -18.19 10.86 -13.03
N THR A 159 -18.96 11.34 -12.05
CA THR A 159 -18.71 12.57 -11.30
C THR A 159 -19.05 12.38 -9.82
N PHE A 160 -18.53 13.25 -8.95
CA PHE A 160 -18.87 13.25 -7.53
C PHE A 160 -20.37 13.49 -7.29
N ASP A 161 -21.00 14.37 -8.07
CA ASP A 161 -22.42 14.64 -7.98
C ASP A 161 -23.26 13.40 -8.32
N GLU A 162 -22.84 12.62 -9.32
CA GLU A 162 -23.52 11.34 -9.66
C GLU A 162 -23.34 10.32 -8.53
N PHE A 163 -22.15 10.25 -7.92
CA PHE A 163 -21.93 9.40 -6.73
C PHE A 163 -22.86 9.80 -5.57
N GLU A 164 -22.98 11.10 -5.28
CA GLU A 164 -23.88 11.56 -4.21
C GLU A 164 -25.35 11.32 -4.54
N ALA A 165 -25.76 11.49 -5.80
CA ALA A 165 -27.14 11.33 -6.25
C ALA A 165 -27.65 9.87 -6.15
N MET A 166 -26.79 8.86 -6.15
CA MET A 166 -27.22 7.46 -5.99
C MET A 166 -27.56 7.10 -4.54
N LEU A 167 -27.01 7.79 -3.54
CA LEU A 167 -27.21 7.45 -2.12
C LEU A 167 -28.68 7.47 -1.70
N PRO A 168 -29.48 8.52 -1.98
CA PRO A 168 -30.90 8.50 -1.68
C PRO A 168 -31.69 7.42 -2.47
N VAL A 169 -31.29 7.12 -3.72
CA VAL A 169 -31.95 6.07 -4.51
C VAL A 169 -31.80 4.70 -3.83
N ILE A 170 -30.61 4.42 -3.34
CA ILE A 170 -30.30 3.16 -2.64
C ILE A 170 -31.04 3.11 -1.29
N ALA A 171 -31.05 4.22 -0.54
CA ALA A 171 -31.75 4.32 0.75
C ALA A 171 -33.27 4.13 0.61
N ASP A 172 -33.88 4.77 -0.39
CA ASP A 172 -35.33 4.67 -0.68
C ASP A 172 -35.74 3.25 -1.11
N ALA A 173 -34.82 2.48 -1.69
CA ALA A 173 -35.04 1.07 -2.00
C ALA A 173 -34.90 0.14 -0.77
N GLY A 174 -34.47 0.66 0.39
CA GLY A 174 -34.37 -0.08 1.65
C GLY A 174 -32.99 -0.73 1.90
N TYR A 175 -32.00 -0.46 1.06
CA TYR A 175 -30.62 -0.87 1.29
C TYR A 175 -29.85 0.17 2.10
N ILE A 176 -28.79 -0.25 2.79
CA ILE A 176 -27.80 0.67 3.35
C ILE A 176 -26.94 1.17 2.18
N PRO A 177 -26.91 2.50 1.89
CA PRO A 177 -26.08 3.01 0.80
C PRO A 177 -24.60 2.66 0.96
N ILE A 178 -24.00 2.98 2.12
CA ILE A 178 -22.59 2.73 2.39
C ILE A 178 -22.47 2.06 3.76
N SER A 179 -21.91 0.87 3.83
CA SER A 179 -21.50 0.28 5.11
C SER A 179 -20.27 1.03 5.62
N PHE A 180 -20.37 1.52 6.85
CA PHE A 180 -19.32 2.35 7.45
C PHE A 180 -19.05 1.95 8.89
N GLY A 181 -17.77 1.72 9.22
CA GLY A 181 -17.28 1.37 10.53
C GLY A 181 -16.78 2.58 11.32
N ALA A 182 -17.69 3.46 11.78
CA ALA A 182 -17.31 4.71 12.43
C ALA A 182 -16.74 4.56 13.85
N MET A 183 -16.77 3.36 14.43
CA MET A 183 -16.06 3.04 15.67
C MET A 183 -14.56 2.88 15.48
N ASP A 184 -14.12 2.59 14.25
CA ASP A 184 -12.72 2.36 13.92
C ASP A 184 -12.12 3.63 13.29
N PRO A 185 -11.14 4.28 13.93
CA PRO A 185 -10.50 5.49 13.42
C PRO A 185 -9.90 5.34 12.02
N TRP A 186 -9.33 4.18 11.73
CA TRP A 186 -8.72 3.90 10.42
C TRP A 186 -9.78 3.80 9.32
N CYS A 187 -10.93 3.17 9.59
CA CYS A 187 -12.04 3.16 8.63
C CYS A 187 -12.57 4.55 8.33
N CYS A 188 -12.60 5.43 9.34
CA CYS A 188 -12.98 6.83 9.14
C CYS A 188 -11.98 7.54 8.21
N LEU A 189 -10.68 7.30 8.40
CA LEU A 189 -9.64 7.87 7.54
C LEU A 189 -9.76 7.32 6.10
N PHE A 190 -9.87 6.01 5.95
CA PHE A 190 -9.95 5.35 4.64
C PHE A 190 -11.17 5.76 3.84
N PHE A 191 -12.24 6.18 4.50
CA PHE A 191 -13.41 6.75 3.85
C PHE A 191 -13.24 8.27 3.60
N TYR A 192 -12.66 9.00 4.53
CA TYR A 192 -12.45 10.44 4.42
C TYR A 192 -11.55 10.82 3.23
N GLU A 193 -10.47 10.09 3.03
CA GLU A 193 -9.48 10.36 1.98
C GLU A 193 -10.07 10.36 0.57
N PRO A 194 -10.83 9.35 0.11
CA PRO A 194 -11.49 9.37 -1.20
C PRO A 194 -12.56 10.46 -1.33
N VAL A 195 -13.27 10.79 -0.23
CA VAL A 195 -14.24 11.89 -0.24
C VAL A 195 -13.53 13.24 -0.41
N LEU A 196 -12.44 13.47 0.32
CA LEU A 196 -11.64 14.68 0.15
C LEU A 196 -11.08 14.78 -1.27
N ALA A 197 -10.50 13.71 -1.81
CA ALA A 197 -9.97 13.69 -3.17
C ALA A 197 -11.05 13.92 -4.23
N GLY A 198 -12.24 13.33 -4.07
CA GLY A 198 -13.37 13.54 -4.97
C GLY A 198 -13.94 14.96 -4.93
N MET A 199 -13.92 15.61 -3.76
CA MET A 199 -14.43 16.97 -3.57
C MET A 199 -13.40 18.06 -3.87
N SER A 200 -12.11 17.80 -3.62
CA SER A 200 -11.04 18.80 -3.61
C SER A 200 -9.68 18.16 -3.89
N LEU A 201 -9.53 17.57 -5.08
CA LEU A 201 -8.29 16.91 -5.50
C LEU A 201 -7.08 17.85 -5.43
N GLU A 202 -7.28 19.13 -5.75
CA GLU A 202 -6.25 20.17 -5.71
C GLU A 202 -5.56 20.29 -4.35
N TYR A 203 -6.24 19.98 -3.23
CA TYR A 203 -5.61 20.01 -1.91
C TYR A 203 -4.40 19.07 -1.82
N THR A 204 -4.56 17.81 -2.28
CA THR A 204 -3.46 16.84 -2.27
C THR A 204 -2.44 17.10 -3.38
N GLU A 205 -2.86 17.67 -4.52
CA GLU A 205 -1.96 18.09 -5.60
C GLU A 205 -1.03 19.23 -5.15
N GLU A 206 -1.55 20.24 -4.44
CA GLU A 206 -0.76 21.32 -3.83
C GLU A 206 0.30 20.76 -2.86
N TYR A 207 -0.08 19.81 -2.01
CA TYR A 207 0.87 19.12 -1.14
C TYR A 207 1.97 18.39 -1.92
N LEU A 208 1.61 17.64 -2.97
CA LEU A 208 2.57 16.93 -3.82
C LEU A 208 3.49 17.89 -4.59
N ALA A 209 3.03 19.13 -4.84
CA ALA A 209 3.84 20.21 -5.40
C ALA A 209 4.80 20.84 -4.36
N GLY A 210 4.74 20.42 -3.10
CA GLY A 210 5.63 20.86 -2.02
C GLY A 210 5.08 22.03 -1.19
N GLU A 211 3.79 22.32 -1.29
CA GLU A 211 3.16 23.34 -0.46
C GLU A 211 2.89 22.78 0.95
N LYS A 212 2.98 23.67 1.97
CA LYS A 212 2.53 23.34 3.31
C LYS A 212 1.02 23.54 3.37
N MET A 213 0.29 22.48 3.76
CA MET A 213 -1.17 22.45 3.77
C MET A 213 -1.69 22.61 5.19
N ALA A 214 -2.73 23.40 5.37
CA ALA A 214 -3.44 23.49 6.66
C ALA A 214 -4.35 22.27 6.83
N LEU A 215 -4.25 21.55 7.96
CA LEU A 215 -5.09 20.38 8.25
C LEU A 215 -6.55 20.77 8.50
N ASN A 216 -6.81 22.01 8.94
CA ASN A 216 -8.16 22.59 9.07
C ASN A 216 -8.56 23.46 7.87
N ASP A 217 -7.94 23.25 6.70
CA ASP A 217 -8.35 23.91 5.46
C ASP A 217 -9.87 23.75 5.24
N PRO A 218 -10.58 24.79 4.77
CA PRO A 218 -12.02 24.68 4.50
C PRO A 218 -12.43 23.51 3.60
N ARG A 219 -11.55 23.03 2.71
CA ARG A 219 -11.75 21.86 1.86
C ARG A 219 -11.79 20.58 2.71
N CYS A 220 -10.88 20.45 3.67
CA CYS A 220 -10.82 19.34 4.63
C CYS A 220 -12.07 19.33 5.52
N VAL A 221 -12.46 20.50 6.03
CA VAL A 221 -13.68 20.65 6.83
C VAL A 221 -14.90 20.22 6.02
N ALA A 222 -15.07 20.74 4.80
CA ALA A 222 -16.22 20.44 3.94
C ALA A 222 -16.34 18.93 3.61
N ALA A 223 -15.23 18.25 3.36
CA ALA A 223 -15.23 16.81 3.09
C ALA A 223 -15.69 15.99 4.31
N MET A 224 -15.21 16.33 5.50
CA MET A 224 -15.63 15.63 6.72
C MET A 224 -17.07 15.97 7.13
N GLU A 225 -17.49 17.23 6.96
CA GLU A 225 -18.89 17.65 7.16
C GLU A 225 -19.83 16.90 6.21
N LYS A 226 -19.41 16.64 4.97
CA LYS A 226 -20.16 15.83 3.99
C LYS A 226 -20.38 14.40 4.51
N MET A 227 -19.38 13.77 5.07
CA MET A 227 -19.53 12.44 5.67
C MET A 227 -20.49 12.46 6.87
N VAL A 228 -20.42 13.49 7.72
CA VAL A 228 -21.36 13.66 8.84
C VAL A 228 -22.78 13.88 8.34
N GLU A 229 -22.98 14.67 7.27
CA GLU A 229 -24.27 14.89 6.62
C GLU A 229 -24.89 13.58 6.10
N TRP A 230 -24.09 12.71 5.47
CA TRP A 230 -24.57 11.41 5.02
C TRP A 230 -25.00 10.50 6.18
N GLY A 231 -24.28 10.57 7.30
CA GLY A 231 -24.69 9.89 8.53
C GLY A 231 -26.02 10.38 9.06
N ASP A 232 -26.23 11.70 9.09
CA ASP A 232 -27.49 12.34 9.51
C ASP A 232 -28.67 12.00 8.59
N LYS A 233 -28.41 11.80 7.31
CA LYS A 233 -29.39 11.32 6.33
C LYS A 233 -29.67 9.80 6.44
N GLY A 234 -28.95 9.08 7.31
CA GLY A 234 -29.14 7.66 7.54
C GLY A 234 -28.47 6.74 6.50
N TYR A 235 -27.57 7.25 5.67
CA TYR A 235 -26.94 6.50 4.58
C TYR A 235 -25.95 5.42 5.05
N TYR A 236 -25.59 5.43 6.34
CA TYR A 236 -24.72 4.40 6.94
C TYR A 236 -25.47 3.30 7.70
N GLY A 237 -26.79 3.39 7.72
CA GLY A 237 -27.62 2.51 8.52
C GLY A 237 -27.65 2.88 10.01
N VAL A 238 -28.51 2.19 10.76
CA VAL A 238 -28.73 2.46 12.18
C VAL A 238 -27.58 1.93 13.01
N GLY A 239 -27.02 2.76 13.89
CA GLY A 239 -25.99 2.34 14.86
C GLY A 239 -24.58 2.23 14.29
N TYR A 240 -24.30 2.82 13.13
CA TYR A 240 -22.99 2.78 12.46
C TYR A 240 -21.82 3.28 13.32
N THR A 241 -22.08 4.15 14.30
CA THR A 241 -21.08 4.64 15.27
C THR A 241 -20.58 3.57 16.24
N GLY A 242 -21.24 2.42 16.32
CA GLY A 242 -20.84 1.25 17.08
C GLY A 242 -20.36 0.09 16.23
N VAL A 243 -20.16 0.30 14.92
CA VAL A 243 -19.64 -0.70 13.97
C VAL A 243 -18.15 -0.46 13.76
N ASP A 244 -17.33 -1.51 13.88
CA ASP A 244 -15.91 -1.50 13.52
C ASP A 244 -15.68 -1.79 12.03
N GLY A 245 -14.44 -1.70 11.57
CA GLY A 245 -14.09 -1.94 10.19
C GLY A 245 -14.43 -3.35 9.72
N SER A 246 -14.17 -4.35 10.53
CA SER A 246 -14.50 -5.74 10.21
C SER A 246 -16.01 -5.94 10.06
N GLY A 247 -16.81 -5.33 10.93
CA GLY A 247 -18.26 -5.34 10.86
C GLY A 247 -18.81 -4.64 9.62
N SER A 248 -18.17 -3.54 9.21
CA SER A 248 -18.50 -2.81 7.98
C SER A 248 -18.28 -3.68 6.75
N VAL A 249 -17.10 -4.27 6.59
CA VAL A 249 -16.74 -5.15 5.48
C VAL A 249 -17.66 -6.40 5.48
N LEU A 250 -17.96 -6.96 6.64
CA LEU A 250 -18.86 -8.12 6.75
C LEU A 250 -20.28 -7.78 6.33
N ALA A 251 -20.82 -6.60 6.70
CA ALA A 251 -22.16 -6.18 6.31
C ALA A 251 -22.28 -6.02 4.79
N PHE A 252 -21.26 -5.45 4.15
CA PHE A 252 -21.18 -5.38 2.68
C PHE A 252 -21.12 -6.78 2.07
N SER A 253 -20.21 -7.65 2.54
CA SER A 253 -20.05 -9.02 2.04
C SER A 253 -21.33 -9.84 2.14
N GLN A 254 -22.18 -9.55 3.13
CA GLN A 254 -23.51 -10.19 3.30
C GLN A 254 -24.62 -9.58 2.43
N GLY A 255 -24.32 -8.61 1.57
CA GLY A 255 -25.29 -7.94 0.71
C GLY A 255 -26.25 -7.02 1.46
N LYS A 256 -25.96 -6.61 2.69
CA LYS A 256 -26.81 -5.68 3.48
C LYS A 256 -26.61 -4.23 3.07
N ALA A 257 -25.46 -3.89 2.52
CA ALA A 257 -25.12 -2.59 2.02
C ALA A 257 -24.80 -2.65 0.52
N ALA A 258 -25.16 -1.59 -0.20
CA ALA A 258 -24.85 -1.48 -1.61
C ALA A 258 -23.37 -1.19 -1.86
N MET A 259 -22.71 -0.45 -0.96
CA MET A 259 -21.31 -0.07 -1.06
C MET A 259 -20.60 -0.17 0.29
N THR A 260 -19.27 -0.24 0.25
CA THR A 260 -18.35 0.06 1.37
C THR A 260 -17.11 0.73 0.81
N ILE A 261 -16.56 1.69 1.53
CA ILE A 261 -15.33 2.41 1.15
C ILE A 261 -14.26 2.03 2.15
N ASP A 262 -13.22 1.37 1.67
CA ASP A 262 -12.16 0.82 2.53
C ASP A 262 -10.88 0.57 1.72
N GLY A 263 -9.86 0.01 2.37
CA GLY A 263 -8.60 -0.34 1.74
C GLY A 263 -8.70 -1.51 0.75
N THR A 264 -7.89 -1.45 -0.29
CA THR A 264 -7.83 -2.48 -1.35
C THR A 264 -7.42 -3.86 -0.82
N TRP A 265 -6.75 -3.93 0.34
CA TRP A 265 -6.42 -5.19 1.04
C TRP A 265 -7.66 -5.98 1.51
N ASN A 266 -8.83 -5.36 1.53
CA ASN A 266 -10.08 -6.05 1.88
C ASN A 266 -10.69 -6.85 0.73
N ILE A 267 -10.13 -6.82 -0.49
CA ILE A 267 -10.60 -7.63 -1.62
C ILE A 267 -10.65 -9.11 -1.26
N ALA A 268 -9.55 -9.64 -0.74
CA ALA A 268 -9.49 -11.05 -0.30
C ALA A 268 -10.48 -11.33 0.86
N THR A 269 -10.62 -10.41 1.80
CA THR A 269 -11.55 -10.53 2.93
C THR A 269 -13.01 -10.58 2.46
N ILE A 270 -13.39 -9.70 1.54
CA ILE A 270 -14.74 -9.66 0.95
C ILE A 270 -15.04 -10.99 0.24
N THR A 271 -14.12 -11.45 -0.61
CA THR A 271 -14.25 -12.72 -1.33
C THR A 271 -14.33 -13.91 -0.38
N ASN A 272 -13.51 -13.95 0.67
CA ASN A 272 -13.53 -15.03 1.67
C ASN A 272 -14.81 -15.03 2.50
N ASN A 273 -15.34 -13.86 2.85
CA ASN A 273 -16.59 -13.74 3.59
C ASN A 273 -17.81 -14.23 2.78
N ASN A 274 -17.80 -13.99 1.47
CA ASN A 274 -18.89 -14.43 0.57
C ASN A 274 -18.35 -14.65 -0.86
N PRO A 275 -17.91 -15.86 -1.19
CA PRO A 275 -17.38 -16.19 -2.53
C PRO A 275 -18.42 -16.03 -3.67
N ASP A 276 -19.72 -16.01 -3.33
CA ASP A 276 -20.81 -15.87 -4.31
C ASP A 276 -21.26 -14.41 -4.49
N LEU A 277 -20.64 -13.45 -3.78
CA LEU A 277 -20.98 -12.04 -3.91
C LEU A 277 -20.53 -11.51 -5.28
N ASN A 278 -21.49 -11.06 -6.08
CA ASN A 278 -21.23 -10.38 -7.35
C ASN A 278 -20.89 -8.90 -7.07
N TYR A 279 -19.62 -8.60 -6.91
CA TYR A 279 -19.17 -7.24 -6.58
C TYR A 279 -18.11 -6.73 -7.56
N GLY A 280 -17.89 -5.44 -7.52
CA GLY A 280 -16.82 -4.74 -8.21
C GLY A 280 -16.31 -3.60 -7.35
N ALA A 281 -15.44 -2.77 -7.91
CA ALA A 281 -14.94 -1.60 -7.24
C ALA A 281 -14.77 -0.43 -8.21
N PHE A 282 -14.78 0.79 -7.69
CA PHE A 282 -14.49 2.01 -8.44
C PHE A 282 -13.86 3.05 -7.53
N GLN A 283 -13.24 4.08 -8.12
CA GLN A 283 -12.76 5.25 -7.41
C GLN A 283 -13.85 6.34 -7.42
N ILE A 284 -13.97 7.09 -6.33
CA ILE A 284 -14.90 8.23 -6.28
C ILE A 284 -14.34 9.34 -7.19
N PRO A 285 -15.03 9.68 -8.30
CA PRO A 285 -14.53 10.68 -9.23
C PRO A 285 -14.72 12.10 -8.68
N THR A 286 -13.96 13.04 -9.22
CA THR A 286 -14.15 14.48 -8.96
C THR A 286 -15.38 15.03 -9.70
N ALA A 287 -15.69 16.30 -9.47
CA ALA A 287 -16.80 16.96 -10.15
C ALA A 287 -16.61 17.07 -11.67
N ASP A 288 -15.38 17.14 -12.17
CA ASP A 288 -15.05 17.20 -13.60
C ASP A 288 -14.81 15.82 -14.23
N GLY A 289 -14.93 14.75 -13.45
CA GLY A 289 -14.79 13.37 -13.90
C GLY A 289 -13.37 12.82 -13.84
N THR A 290 -12.40 13.55 -13.31
CA THR A 290 -11.07 13.01 -13.01
C THR A 290 -11.20 11.88 -11.97
N ILE A 291 -10.49 10.78 -12.18
CA ILE A 291 -10.51 9.61 -11.29
C ILE A 291 -9.26 9.61 -10.41
N PRO A 292 -9.34 10.12 -9.16
CA PRO A 292 -8.23 10.07 -8.22
C PRO A 292 -8.11 8.68 -7.58
N PHE A 293 -6.89 8.23 -7.36
CA PHE A 293 -6.60 7.06 -6.55
C PHE A 293 -5.81 7.48 -5.32
N VAL A 294 -6.43 7.41 -4.16
CA VAL A 294 -5.72 7.64 -2.89
C VAL A 294 -4.95 6.39 -2.54
N GLY A 295 -3.64 6.46 -2.66
CA GLY A 295 -2.80 5.31 -2.39
C GLY A 295 -1.33 5.62 -2.57
N THR A 296 -0.53 4.64 -2.18
CA THR A 296 0.92 4.72 -2.33
C THR A 296 1.48 3.35 -2.72
N ALA A 297 2.57 3.37 -3.48
CA ALA A 297 3.36 2.17 -3.67
C ALA A 297 3.89 1.74 -2.31
N SER A 298 3.68 0.48 -1.93
CA SER A 298 4.32 -0.01 -0.72
C SER A 298 5.78 -0.36 -0.98
N ASN A 299 6.59 -0.48 0.06
CA ASN A 299 8.01 -0.77 -0.07
C ASN A 299 8.26 -2.29 0.03
N GLY A 300 9.50 -2.69 -0.24
CA GLY A 300 9.93 -4.08 -0.23
C GLY A 300 11.09 -4.36 0.70
N TRP A 301 11.79 -5.44 0.40
CA TRP A 301 12.95 -5.86 1.18
C TRP A 301 14.19 -5.07 0.82
N SER A 302 14.95 -4.71 1.86
CA SER A 302 16.32 -4.20 1.78
C SER A 302 17.31 -5.33 2.04
N ILE A 303 18.51 -5.23 1.47
CA ILE A 303 19.61 -6.16 1.75
C ILE A 303 20.50 -5.57 2.87
N ASN A 304 20.81 -6.38 3.87
CA ASN A 304 21.78 -6.05 4.90
C ASN A 304 23.19 -5.87 4.27
N ALA A 305 23.80 -4.71 4.46
CA ALA A 305 25.15 -4.42 3.94
C ALA A 305 26.23 -5.39 4.45
N ASN A 306 25.98 -6.07 5.58
CA ASN A 306 26.91 -7.00 6.21
C ASN A 306 26.52 -8.48 6.01
N THR A 307 25.59 -8.78 5.06
CA THR A 307 25.22 -10.18 4.75
C THR A 307 26.45 -11.01 4.38
N GLN A 308 26.45 -12.26 4.78
CA GLN A 308 27.52 -13.21 4.40
C GLN A 308 27.21 -13.90 3.05
N ASN A 309 26.03 -13.70 2.49
CA ASN A 309 25.55 -14.28 1.24
C ASN A 309 25.09 -13.19 0.23
N PRO A 310 25.95 -12.18 -0.09
CA PRO A 310 25.52 -11.04 -0.89
C PRO A 310 25.03 -11.41 -2.29
N ASP A 311 25.72 -12.33 -2.97
CA ASP A 311 25.36 -12.75 -4.35
C ASP A 311 23.99 -13.45 -4.38
N THR A 312 23.68 -14.27 -3.38
CA THR A 312 22.40 -14.97 -3.27
C THR A 312 21.28 -13.99 -2.88
N ALA A 313 21.55 -13.01 -2.00
CA ALA A 313 20.61 -11.96 -1.64
C ALA A 313 20.27 -11.07 -2.86
N ILE A 314 21.27 -10.69 -3.64
CA ILE A 314 21.09 -9.92 -4.88
C ILE A 314 20.30 -10.73 -5.92
N ALA A 315 20.61 -12.03 -6.09
CA ALA A 315 19.88 -12.89 -7.00
C ALA A 315 18.40 -13.03 -6.61
N PHE A 316 18.12 -13.18 -5.31
CA PHE A 316 16.76 -13.23 -4.81
C PHE A 316 16.02 -11.91 -5.07
N LEU A 317 16.64 -10.77 -4.80
CA LEU A 317 16.00 -9.47 -5.00
C LEU A 317 15.79 -9.14 -6.49
N ASN A 318 16.72 -9.55 -7.38
CA ASN A 318 16.53 -9.47 -8.83
C ASN A 318 15.36 -10.37 -9.31
N PHE A 319 15.23 -11.57 -8.75
CA PHE A 319 14.08 -12.42 -9.05
C PHE A 319 12.77 -11.78 -8.56
N PHE A 320 12.76 -11.26 -7.34
CA PHE A 320 11.60 -10.57 -6.79
C PHE A 320 11.20 -9.35 -7.64
N ALA A 321 12.16 -8.53 -8.07
CA ALA A 321 11.94 -7.36 -8.93
C ALA A 321 11.59 -7.71 -10.39
N SER A 322 11.72 -8.98 -10.81
CA SER A 322 11.40 -9.40 -12.17
C SER A 322 9.89 -9.47 -12.41
N LEU A 323 9.48 -9.44 -13.70
CA LEU A 323 8.06 -9.58 -14.07
C LEU A 323 7.43 -10.86 -13.50
N GLU A 324 8.19 -11.97 -13.42
CA GLU A 324 7.72 -13.23 -12.86
C GLU A 324 7.48 -13.12 -11.36
N GLY A 325 8.49 -12.65 -10.60
CA GLY A 325 8.38 -12.48 -9.15
C GLY A 325 7.23 -11.53 -8.76
N GLN A 326 7.11 -10.44 -9.50
CA GLN A 326 6.05 -9.45 -9.35
C GLN A 326 4.66 -10.04 -9.66
N THR A 327 4.53 -10.83 -10.73
CA THR A 327 3.25 -11.47 -11.09
C THR A 327 2.81 -12.48 -10.02
N ILE A 328 3.76 -13.27 -9.47
CA ILE A 328 3.46 -14.22 -8.39
C ILE A 328 2.96 -13.48 -7.15
N TRP A 329 3.65 -12.41 -6.76
CA TRP A 329 3.30 -11.61 -5.59
C TRP A 329 1.90 -11.00 -5.72
N ILE A 330 1.64 -10.28 -6.81
CA ILE A 330 0.36 -9.60 -7.07
C ILE A 330 -0.81 -10.56 -7.12
N ASN A 331 -0.67 -11.69 -7.84
CA ASN A 331 -1.77 -12.67 -7.94
C ASN A 331 -2.00 -13.44 -6.64
N THR A 332 -1.01 -13.50 -5.74
CA THR A 332 -1.19 -14.13 -4.42
C THR A 332 -1.88 -13.18 -3.44
N LEU A 333 -1.61 -11.87 -3.55
CA LEU A 333 -2.21 -10.85 -2.68
C LEU A 333 -3.57 -10.33 -3.18
N ASP A 334 -3.94 -10.59 -4.43
CA ASP A 334 -5.06 -9.89 -5.09
C ASP A 334 -4.93 -8.36 -4.98
N SER A 335 -3.73 -7.84 -5.25
CA SER A 335 -3.38 -6.42 -5.11
C SER A 335 -3.18 -5.70 -6.44
N ILE A 336 -3.16 -4.37 -6.40
CA ILE A 336 -2.94 -3.53 -7.58
C ILE A 336 -1.45 -3.53 -7.93
N PRO A 337 -1.05 -3.89 -9.18
CA PRO A 337 0.34 -3.91 -9.57
C PRO A 337 0.94 -2.51 -9.72
N CYS A 338 2.19 -2.33 -9.27
CA CYS A 338 3.02 -1.16 -9.60
C CYS A 338 3.65 -1.27 -11.00
N VAL A 339 3.57 -2.44 -11.62
CA VAL A 339 4.16 -2.74 -12.94
C VAL A 339 3.04 -2.83 -13.96
N SER A 340 3.06 -1.94 -14.95
CA SER A 340 1.98 -1.78 -15.94
C SER A 340 1.75 -3.01 -16.83
N GLU A 341 2.76 -3.87 -16.97
CA GLU A 341 2.72 -5.12 -17.73
C GLU A 341 1.94 -6.22 -17.02
N ILE A 342 1.65 -6.07 -15.74
CA ILE A 342 0.92 -7.07 -14.95
C ILE A 342 -0.57 -6.74 -14.99
N VAL A 343 -1.34 -7.70 -15.44
CA VAL A 343 -2.80 -7.70 -15.33
C VAL A 343 -3.18 -8.69 -14.22
N SER A 344 -3.86 -8.21 -13.19
CA SER A 344 -4.31 -9.07 -12.11
C SER A 344 -5.28 -10.13 -12.61
N ALA A 345 -5.21 -11.33 -12.04
CA ALA A 345 -6.20 -12.37 -12.28
C ALA A 345 -7.56 -12.02 -11.67
N ASN A 346 -7.60 -11.15 -10.67
CA ASN A 346 -8.83 -10.71 -10.01
C ASN A 346 -9.46 -9.53 -10.79
N PRO A 347 -10.71 -9.68 -11.31
CA PRO A 347 -11.38 -8.62 -12.05
C PRO A 347 -11.64 -7.36 -11.22
N VAL A 348 -11.85 -7.48 -9.90
CA VAL A 348 -12.07 -6.34 -9.00
C VAL A 348 -10.82 -5.47 -8.91
N VAL A 349 -9.64 -6.07 -8.89
CA VAL A 349 -8.36 -5.34 -8.93
C VAL A 349 -8.24 -4.57 -10.25
N ASN A 350 -8.62 -5.21 -11.37
CA ASN A 350 -8.56 -4.54 -12.67
C ASN A 350 -9.55 -3.37 -12.77
N ASP A 351 -10.74 -3.48 -12.14
CA ASP A 351 -11.74 -2.40 -12.09
C ASP A 351 -11.14 -1.10 -11.51
N ILE A 352 -10.25 -1.19 -10.50
CA ILE A 352 -9.66 -0.05 -9.79
C ILE A 352 -8.23 0.30 -10.21
N SER A 353 -7.63 -0.47 -11.11
CA SER A 353 -6.28 -0.21 -11.63
C SER A 353 -6.25 0.94 -12.66
N HIS A 354 -7.43 1.43 -13.09
CA HIS A 354 -7.56 2.54 -14.03
C HIS A 354 -7.93 3.81 -13.27
N PHE A 355 -6.98 4.70 -13.13
CA PHE A 355 -7.14 6.02 -12.52
C PHE A 355 -6.32 7.06 -13.30
N ASP A 356 -6.73 8.31 -13.23
CA ASP A 356 -6.07 9.41 -13.95
C ASP A 356 -4.89 9.96 -13.16
N VAL A 357 -5.00 9.99 -11.81
CA VAL A 357 -3.99 10.54 -10.93
C VAL A 357 -3.93 9.77 -9.61
N MET A 358 -2.71 9.48 -9.15
CA MET A 358 -2.47 8.99 -7.79
C MET A 358 -2.24 10.18 -6.87
N THR A 359 -3.00 10.24 -5.78
CA THR A 359 -2.89 11.30 -4.78
C THR A 359 -2.40 10.75 -3.45
N GLU A 360 -1.82 11.62 -2.62
CA GLU A 360 -1.25 11.23 -1.34
C GLU A 360 -2.34 10.92 -0.31
N SER A 361 -2.04 9.98 0.59
CA SER A 361 -2.85 9.76 1.78
C SER A 361 -2.83 11.01 2.68
N TRP A 362 -4.00 11.42 3.12
CA TRP A 362 -4.11 12.54 4.05
C TRP A 362 -3.41 12.28 5.39
N TYR A 363 -3.34 11.00 5.81
CA TYR A 363 -2.54 10.60 6.97
C TYR A 363 -1.06 10.95 6.80
N ASN A 364 -0.49 10.70 5.64
CA ASN A 364 0.91 11.04 5.38
C ASN A 364 1.13 12.56 5.40
N ILE A 365 0.18 13.34 4.88
CA ILE A 365 0.21 14.79 4.94
C ILE A 365 0.23 15.26 6.40
N MET A 366 -0.69 14.75 7.20
CA MET A 366 -0.83 15.05 8.63
C MET A 366 0.46 14.73 9.41
N VAL A 367 1.03 13.54 9.19
CA VAL A 367 2.26 13.10 9.87
C VAL A 367 3.48 13.89 9.42
N ALA A 368 3.60 14.18 8.12
CA ALA A 368 4.76 14.90 7.57
C ALA A 368 4.84 16.37 8.05
N GLN A 369 3.73 16.96 8.47
CA GLN A 369 3.65 18.34 8.94
C GLN A 369 3.58 18.47 10.47
N ALA A 370 3.57 17.36 11.19
CA ALA A 370 3.51 17.35 12.65
C ALA A 370 4.72 18.03 13.30
N ALA A 371 4.50 18.70 14.42
CA ALA A 371 5.55 19.22 15.26
C ALA A 371 6.39 18.08 15.87
N GLU A 372 7.66 18.35 16.19
CA GLU A 372 8.54 17.35 16.80
C GLU A 372 7.99 16.87 18.15
N GLY A 373 7.82 15.56 18.28
CA GLY A 373 7.31 14.91 19.50
C GLY A 373 5.80 14.80 19.59
N GLU A 374 5.06 15.37 18.66
CA GLU A 374 3.62 15.24 18.57
C GLU A 374 3.22 13.99 17.80
N ALA A 375 2.02 13.46 18.09
CA ALA A 375 1.51 12.25 17.46
C ALA A 375 0.10 12.49 16.89
N PRO A 376 -0.02 13.20 15.75
CA PRO A 376 -1.33 13.54 15.19
C PRO A 376 -2.19 12.31 14.88
N GLY A 377 -1.57 11.17 14.56
CA GLY A 377 -2.27 9.90 14.44
C GLY A 377 -2.96 9.46 15.73
N GLN A 378 -2.38 9.75 16.89
CA GLN A 378 -3.01 9.45 18.18
C GLN A 378 -4.26 10.31 18.42
N VAL A 379 -4.23 11.61 18.12
CA VAL A 379 -5.42 12.46 18.23
C VAL A 379 -6.48 12.03 17.22
N TRP A 380 -6.08 11.65 16.03
CA TRP A 380 -7.02 11.04 15.09
C TRP A 380 -7.69 9.81 15.69
N GLU A 381 -6.92 8.88 16.27
CA GLU A 381 -7.44 7.66 16.88
C GLU A 381 -8.35 7.91 18.08
N GLU A 382 -8.04 8.90 18.91
CA GLU A 382 -8.78 9.19 20.15
C GLU A 382 -10.07 9.99 19.91
N ASP A 383 -10.08 10.89 18.90
CA ASP A 383 -11.08 11.95 18.81
C ASP A 383 -11.99 11.88 17.59
N GLN A 384 -11.61 11.23 16.49
CA GLN A 384 -12.44 11.19 15.29
C GLN A 384 -13.82 10.56 15.54
N THR A 385 -13.93 9.54 16.41
CA THR A 385 -15.23 8.92 16.75
C THR A 385 -16.19 9.89 17.42
N LYS A 386 -15.66 10.93 18.11
CA LYS A 386 -16.45 11.97 18.74
C LYS A 386 -17.15 12.86 17.72
N VAL A 387 -16.58 13.01 16.52
CA VAL A 387 -17.20 13.76 15.42
C VAL A 387 -18.51 13.08 14.99
N PHE A 388 -18.48 11.77 14.71
CA PHE A 388 -19.66 11.03 14.28
C PHE A 388 -20.69 10.79 15.40
N SER A 389 -20.25 10.75 16.65
CA SER A 389 -21.12 10.69 17.82
C SER A 389 -21.62 12.06 18.31
N LYS A 390 -21.28 13.16 17.62
CA LYS A 390 -21.64 14.54 17.94
C LYS A 390 -21.03 15.04 19.28
N GLY A 391 -19.93 14.49 19.71
CA GLY A 391 -19.15 14.94 20.86
C GLY A 391 -18.20 16.10 20.55
N LEU A 392 -17.76 16.20 19.28
CA LEU A 392 -16.98 17.30 18.72
C LEU A 392 -17.61 17.76 17.40
N THR A 393 -17.44 19.01 17.06
CA THR A 393 -17.67 19.48 15.69
C THR A 393 -16.51 19.12 14.80
N VAL A 394 -16.73 19.05 13.49
CA VAL A 394 -15.66 18.82 12.51
C VAL A 394 -14.57 19.89 12.64
N GLN A 395 -14.96 21.16 12.80
CA GLN A 395 -14.02 22.27 12.92
C GLN A 395 -13.13 22.13 14.17
N GLU A 396 -13.72 21.83 15.35
CA GLU A 396 -12.96 21.62 16.59
C GLU A 396 -11.95 20.50 16.43
N PHE A 397 -12.36 19.38 15.85
CA PHE A 397 -11.48 18.23 15.64
C PHE A 397 -10.28 18.54 14.70
N LEU A 398 -10.55 19.22 13.57
CA LEU A 398 -9.49 19.57 12.62
C LEU A 398 -8.60 20.71 13.14
N ASP A 399 -9.13 21.63 13.97
CA ASP A 399 -8.34 22.64 14.65
C ASP A 399 -7.40 22.01 15.69
N ASP A 400 -7.82 20.95 16.38
CA ASP A 400 -6.98 20.20 17.30
C ASP A 400 -5.82 19.52 16.54
N LEU A 401 -6.10 18.89 15.38
CA LEU A 401 -5.04 18.34 14.52
C LEU A 401 -4.10 19.44 14.00
N GLN A 402 -4.64 20.59 13.55
CA GLN A 402 -3.87 21.74 13.09
C GLN A 402 -2.91 22.25 14.17
N SER A 403 -3.32 22.20 15.42
CA SER A 403 -2.50 22.66 16.55
C SER A 403 -1.21 21.85 16.76
N MET A 404 -1.10 20.68 16.11
CA MET A 404 0.06 19.79 16.15
C MET A 404 1.05 20.00 15.00
N GLU A 405 0.79 20.94 14.10
CA GLU A 405 1.73 21.29 13.04
C GLU A 405 2.97 22.03 13.57
N ALA A 406 4.12 21.79 12.88
CA ALA A 406 5.42 22.43 13.17
C ALA A 406 5.53 23.86 12.62
#